data_a63c23848c6892ac0baa313bde3bc09b
#
_entry.id   a63c23848c6892ac0baa313bde3bc09b
#
_cell.length_a   1.000
_cell.length_b   1.000
_cell.length_c   1.000
_cell.angle_alpha   90.00
_cell.angle_beta   90.00
_cell.angle_gamma   90.00
#
_symmetry.space_group_name_H-M   'P 1'
#
loop_
_entity.id
_entity.type
_entity.pdbx_description
1 polymer ?
#
loop_
_entity_poly.entity_id
_entity_poly.type
_entity_poly.pdbx_seq_one_letter_code
_entity_poly.pdbx_strand_id
1 'polypeptide(L)'
;MKTSNIKLFLFIFCFSCSGLKYYCQEAKEISLINSTFLGTEGRNYYGNSAPDSLNKIWEYYLGKGKTTISRNLGEREWAGAGWTGQPLLVQEGDTLFIIQGCYDHNLKKINAETGKLVWKYKFDDVVKGTGTIWHFKNAPNLEQSFIIFQGSRLGYGKFLDTKHVPSYRAISYITGKELWRLDVKMTDSYSRDVDGSCLMHDDTLYIGLENGLFTVIDPKPSSGENKNGMFQPKILSESILYEKKDIANHRKNLVTESSPSKIGDHMYIASGSGHVYGYNLKKDSIDWDFYIGSDIDGSAIVTNDSCLLISVEKQYIKGNGGVFKINPRKKPSECVEWYYPVEGTKISSWEGGIIGSVGVNINGNQNGNLAAFIDVNGKLNIVEHDKINNEKIVLGPNSTKKYKTPKLIYSENINASISTPIFVGNKLIVAGYNSIRLYEVSQKRVVLLDKFNAEFESTPVVHNKRVYIASRNGNFYCLGD
;
A
#
# COMPACT_ATOMS: atom_id res chain seq x y z
N MET A 1 9.72 -5.10 -18.63
CA MET A 1 9.64 -6.26 -17.70
C MET A 1 9.16 -7.48 -18.47
N LYS A 2 9.91 -8.59 -18.48
CA LYS A 2 9.42 -9.84 -19.08
C LYS A 2 8.45 -10.47 -18.09
N THR A 3 7.17 -10.56 -18.45
CA THR A 3 6.18 -11.37 -17.74
C THR A 3 6.63 -12.83 -17.81
N SER A 4 6.93 -13.41 -16.65
CA SER A 4 7.29 -14.82 -16.54
C SER A 4 5.99 -15.64 -16.56
N ASN A 5 5.61 -16.12 -17.73
CA ASN A 5 4.51 -17.08 -17.87
C ASN A 5 5.01 -18.46 -17.46
N ILE A 6 4.47 -19.00 -16.37
CA ILE A 6 4.84 -20.33 -15.86
C ILE A 6 3.63 -21.24 -16.01
N LYS A 7 3.79 -22.31 -16.84
CA LYS A 7 2.82 -23.39 -16.95
C LYS A 7 3.08 -24.43 -15.85
N LEU A 8 2.11 -24.61 -14.97
CA LEU A 8 2.17 -25.66 -13.95
C LEU A 8 1.62 -26.98 -14.56
N PHE A 9 2.49 -27.97 -14.79
CA PHE A 9 2.08 -29.30 -15.23
C PHE A 9 1.77 -30.18 -14.01
N LEU A 10 0.51 -30.57 -13.88
CA LEU A 10 0.08 -31.58 -12.90
C LEU A 10 0.12 -32.96 -13.57
N PHE A 11 1.06 -33.83 -13.15
CA PHE A 11 1.05 -35.23 -13.54
C PHE A 11 0.09 -36.01 -12.61
N ILE A 12 -1.04 -36.41 -13.13
CA ILE A 12 -1.93 -37.38 -12.45
C ILE A 12 -1.76 -38.76 -13.12
N PHE A 13 -1.30 -39.73 -12.31
CA PHE A 13 -1.28 -41.13 -12.73
C PHE A 13 -2.71 -41.66 -12.81
N CYS A 14 -3.16 -41.97 -14.01
CA CYS A 14 -4.44 -42.65 -14.23
C CYS A 14 -4.31 -44.17 -14.04
N PHE A 15 -4.95 -44.70 -13.00
CA PHE A 15 -5.32 -46.11 -12.99
C PHE A 15 -6.66 -46.28 -13.71
N SER A 16 -6.67 -47.08 -14.78
CA SER A 16 -7.83 -47.37 -15.57
C SER A 16 -8.80 -48.32 -14.82
N CYS A 17 -9.94 -47.81 -14.41
CA CYS A 17 -11.15 -48.60 -14.16
C CYS A 17 -12.33 -47.91 -14.87
N SER A 18 -13.04 -48.76 -15.57
CA SER A 18 -14.14 -48.51 -16.52
C SER A 18 -15.19 -47.50 -16.03
N GLY A 19 -15.46 -46.46 -16.82
CA GLY A 19 -16.77 -45.85 -16.90
C GLY A 19 -16.96 -44.43 -16.37
N LEU A 20 -15.96 -43.74 -15.83
CA LEU A 20 -16.06 -42.32 -15.44
C LEU A 20 -15.16 -41.46 -16.33
N LYS A 21 -15.77 -40.65 -17.21
CA LYS A 21 -15.08 -39.55 -17.89
C LYS A 21 -14.70 -38.51 -16.84
N TYR A 22 -13.50 -38.62 -16.29
CA TYR A 22 -12.90 -37.49 -15.57
C TYR A 22 -12.59 -36.39 -16.59
N TYR A 23 -13.33 -35.30 -16.55
CA TYR A 23 -12.91 -34.04 -17.17
C TYR A 23 -11.67 -33.61 -16.44
N CYS A 24 -10.51 -33.83 -17.03
CA CYS A 24 -9.28 -33.18 -16.59
C CYS A 24 -9.45 -31.68 -16.87
N GLN A 25 -9.85 -30.90 -15.87
CA GLN A 25 -9.91 -29.47 -15.99
C GLN A 25 -8.45 -29.03 -16.02
N GLU A 26 -7.96 -28.59 -17.19
CA GLU A 26 -6.62 -27.99 -17.29
C GLU A 26 -6.47 -26.91 -16.20
N ALA A 27 -5.41 -27.02 -15.40
CA ALA A 27 -5.14 -26.03 -14.38
C ALA A 27 -4.97 -24.68 -15.07
N LYS A 28 -5.86 -23.72 -14.80
CA LYS A 28 -5.79 -22.38 -15.38
C LYS A 28 -4.47 -21.75 -14.98
N GLU A 29 -3.77 -21.16 -15.93
CA GLU A 29 -2.58 -20.38 -15.66
C GLU A 29 -2.94 -19.17 -14.79
N ILE A 30 -2.20 -18.94 -13.71
CA ILE A 30 -2.39 -17.81 -12.79
C ILE A 30 -1.23 -16.84 -12.94
N SER A 31 -1.54 -15.58 -13.27
CA SER A 31 -0.59 -14.50 -13.40
C SER A 31 -0.93 -13.35 -12.44
N LEU A 32 0.06 -12.89 -11.69
CA LEU A 32 -0.09 -11.77 -10.78
C LEU A 32 0.10 -10.45 -11.54
N ILE A 33 -0.99 -9.70 -11.75
CA ILE A 33 -1.00 -8.41 -12.47
C ILE A 33 -0.61 -7.26 -11.55
N ASN A 34 -1.22 -7.21 -10.36
CA ASN A 34 -0.88 -6.30 -9.28
C ASN A 34 -0.90 -7.08 -7.98
N SER A 35 0.27 -7.53 -7.52
CA SER A 35 0.38 -8.48 -6.39
C SER A 35 0.61 -7.83 -5.04
N THR A 36 0.84 -6.51 -4.97
CA THR A 36 1.16 -5.77 -3.74
C THR A 36 0.84 -4.29 -3.93
N PHE A 37 0.83 -3.52 -2.86
CA PHE A 37 0.60 -2.07 -2.92
C PHE A 37 1.59 -1.39 -3.88
N LEU A 38 1.03 -0.62 -4.84
CA LEU A 38 1.75 0.05 -5.92
C LEU A 38 2.66 -0.87 -6.76
N GLY A 39 2.28 -2.14 -6.86
CA GLY A 39 2.63 -3.11 -7.90
C GLY A 39 4.03 -3.71 -7.91
N THR A 40 5.07 -3.00 -7.50
CA THR A 40 6.46 -3.45 -7.59
C THR A 40 7.21 -3.31 -6.28
N GLU A 41 8.44 -3.84 -6.21
CA GLU A 41 9.34 -3.62 -5.07
C GLU A 41 9.75 -2.14 -4.90
N GLY A 42 9.66 -1.34 -5.97
CA GLY A 42 9.88 0.11 -5.93
C GLY A 42 8.63 0.92 -5.59
N ARG A 43 7.46 0.28 -5.45
CA ARG A 43 6.17 0.93 -5.21
C ARG A 43 5.80 1.97 -6.27
N ASN A 44 6.04 1.67 -7.55
CA ASN A 44 5.97 2.62 -8.65
C ASN A 44 5.32 2.09 -9.93
N TYR A 45 4.49 1.05 -9.82
CA TYR A 45 3.69 0.53 -10.93
C TYR A 45 2.20 0.54 -10.58
N TYR A 46 1.38 1.10 -11.46
CA TYR A 46 -0.03 1.38 -11.18
C TYR A 46 -0.99 0.78 -12.20
N GLY A 47 -0.46 0.13 -13.23
CA GLY A 47 -1.25 -0.48 -14.29
C GLY A 47 -0.61 -0.34 -15.68
N ASN A 48 -1.31 -0.82 -16.71
CA ASN A 48 -0.75 -0.92 -18.06
C ASN A 48 -1.34 0.08 -19.06
N SER A 49 -2.66 0.27 -19.07
CA SER A 49 -3.35 1.09 -20.06
C SER A 49 -4.51 1.84 -19.39
N ALA A 50 -4.40 3.16 -19.33
CA ALA A 50 -5.45 3.99 -18.75
C ALA A 50 -6.63 4.17 -19.74
N PRO A 51 -7.87 4.36 -19.23
CA PRO A 51 -9.02 4.70 -20.06
C PRO A 51 -8.94 6.15 -20.55
N ASP A 52 -9.83 6.50 -21.45
CA ASP A 52 -10.05 7.88 -21.91
C ASP A 52 -11.24 8.56 -21.20
N SER A 53 -12.07 7.77 -20.48
CA SER A 53 -13.20 8.24 -19.69
C SER A 53 -13.32 7.46 -18.35
N LEU A 54 -14.18 7.95 -17.45
CA LEU A 54 -14.50 7.33 -16.16
C LEU A 54 -15.98 6.92 -16.09
N ASN A 55 -16.53 6.37 -17.16
CA ASN A 55 -17.90 5.85 -17.16
C ASN A 55 -17.99 4.66 -16.19
N LYS A 56 -19.08 4.59 -15.43
CA LYS A 56 -19.33 3.44 -14.56
C LYS A 56 -19.71 2.22 -15.40
N ILE A 57 -18.83 1.20 -15.40
CA ILE A 57 -19.07 -0.09 -16.05
C ILE A 57 -19.91 -0.98 -15.14
N TRP A 58 -19.50 -1.13 -13.88
CA TRP A 58 -20.26 -1.83 -12.84
C TRP A 58 -19.89 -1.30 -11.45
N GLU A 59 -20.74 -1.63 -10.48
CA GLU A 59 -20.47 -1.44 -9.06
C GLU A 59 -20.87 -2.67 -8.26
N TYR A 60 -20.19 -2.89 -7.13
CA TYR A 60 -20.46 -3.97 -6.18
C TYR A 60 -20.47 -3.41 -4.76
N TYR A 61 -21.54 -3.69 -4.00
CA TYR A 61 -21.63 -3.25 -2.61
C TYR A 61 -20.71 -4.08 -1.71
N LEU A 62 -19.66 -3.46 -1.16
CA LEU A 62 -18.67 -4.10 -0.29
C LEU A 62 -19.21 -4.35 1.12
N GLY A 63 -20.21 -3.58 1.57
CA GLY A 63 -20.74 -3.68 2.91
C GLY A 63 -20.20 -2.63 3.88
N LYS A 64 -20.50 -2.83 5.15
CA LYS A 64 -20.13 -1.97 6.27
C LYS A 64 -19.86 -2.78 7.53
N GLY A 65 -19.03 -2.24 8.42
CA GLY A 65 -18.67 -2.88 9.67
C GLY A 65 -18.35 -1.85 10.76
N LYS A 66 -18.43 -2.30 12.00
CA LYS A 66 -18.16 -1.48 13.17
C LYS A 66 -16.73 -1.70 13.62
N THR A 67 -16.05 -0.61 14.00
CA THR A 67 -14.71 -0.65 14.60
C THR A 67 -14.62 0.37 15.73
N THR A 68 -13.83 0.09 16.76
CA THR A 68 -13.57 1.03 17.84
C THR A 68 -12.43 1.96 17.45
N ILE A 69 -12.72 3.26 17.31
CA ILE A 69 -11.72 4.25 16.90
C ILE A 69 -10.72 4.52 18.03
N SER A 70 -11.24 4.82 19.23
CA SER A 70 -10.46 5.05 20.45
C SER A 70 -11.38 4.96 21.68
N ARG A 71 -10.82 5.01 22.89
CA ARG A 71 -11.61 5.09 24.12
C ARG A 71 -12.56 6.29 24.14
N ASN A 72 -12.10 7.43 23.64
CA ASN A 72 -12.87 8.68 23.69
C ASN A 72 -13.89 8.81 22.56
N LEU A 73 -13.58 8.29 21.37
CA LEU A 73 -14.44 8.36 20.18
C LEU A 73 -15.41 7.18 20.07
N GLY A 74 -15.16 6.11 20.83
CA GLY A 74 -16.00 4.92 20.86
C GLY A 74 -16.03 4.17 19.52
N GLU A 75 -17.11 3.40 19.36
CA GLU A 75 -17.35 2.61 18.14
C GLU A 75 -17.95 3.49 17.03
N ARG A 76 -17.50 3.24 15.78
CA ARG A 76 -18.01 3.86 14.56
C ARG A 76 -18.28 2.80 13.50
N GLU A 77 -19.26 3.04 12.66
CA GLU A 77 -19.54 2.22 11.48
C GLU A 77 -18.82 2.83 10.30
N TRP A 78 -18.02 2.00 9.60
CA TRP A 78 -17.34 2.34 8.37
C TRP A 78 -17.90 1.52 7.21
N ALA A 79 -18.04 2.15 6.03
CA ALA A 79 -18.57 1.50 4.84
C ALA A 79 -17.50 1.41 3.73
N GLY A 80 -17.60 0.38 2.89
CA GLY A 80 -16.73 0.17 1.73
C GLY A 80 -15.32 -0.25 2.09
N ALA A 81 -14.34 0.48 1.60
CA ALA A 81 -12.93 0.34 1.92
C ALA A 81 -12.20 1.68 1.70
N GLY A 82 -11.00 1.81 2.26
CA GLY A 82 -10.25 3.06 2.21
C GLY A 82 -8.88 2.94 2.84
N TRP A 83 -8.43 4.03 3.50
CA TRP A 83 -7.13 4.15 4.16
C TRP A 83 -5.98 3.80 3.21
N THR A 84 -5.94 4.52 2.09
CA THR A 84 -4.99 4.35 0.97
C THR A 84 -4.94 2.97 0.31
N GLY A 85 -5.67 1.97 0.82
CA GLY A 85 -5.67 0.60 0.31
C GLY A 85 -5.97 0.51 -1.19
N GLN A 86 -5.26 -0.36 -1.89
CA GLN A 86 -5.36 -0.59 -3.33
C GLN A 86 -5.84 -2.01 -3.60
N PRO A 87 -6.74 -2.25 -4.57
CA PRO A 87 -7.09 -3.60 -4.96
C PRO A 87 -5.90 -4.35 -5.59
N LEU A 88 -5.77 -5.65 -5.31
CA LEU A 88 -4.85 -6.53 -6.04
C LEU A 88 -5.56 -7.13 -7.25
N LEU A 89 -4.80 -7.41 -8.31
CA LEU A 89 -5.31 -7.97 -9.56
C LEU A 89 -4.59 -9.28 -9.91
N VAL A 90 -5.38 -10.32 -10.20
CA VAL A 90 -4.89 -11.65 -10.58
C VAL A 90 -5.63 -12.14 -11.81
N GLN A 91 -4.89 -12.58 -12.81
CA GLN A 91 -5.42 -13.20 -14.03
C GLN A 91 -5.39 -14.73 -13.87
N GLU A 92 -6.56 -15.40 -14.03
CA GLU A 92 -6.70 -16.86 -14.09
C GLU A 92 -7.22 -17.26 -15.47
N GLY A 93 -6.35 -17.76 -16.34
CA GLY A 93 -6.70 -17.94 -17.75
C GLY A 93 -7.21 -16.63 -18.35
N ASP A 94 -8.44 -16.63 -18.88
CA ASP A 94 -9.05 -15.43 -19.47
C ASP A 94 -9.82 -14.55 -18.48
N THR A 95 -9.86 -14.91 -17.19
CA THR A 95 -10.66 -14.21 -16.19
C THR A 95 -9.78 -13.40 -15.24
N LEU A 96 -10.05 -12.10 -15.10
CA LEU A 96 -9.41 -11.22 -14.14
C LEU A 96 -10.18 -11.23 -12.81
N PHE A 97 -9.46 -11.31 -11.69
CA PHE A 97 -10.01 -11.26 -10.34
C PHE A 97 -9.39 -10.11 -9.54
N ILE A 98 -10.19 -9.55 -8.65
CA ILE A 98 -9.84 -8.52 -7.69
C ILE A 98 -9.78 -9.14 -6.30
N ILE A 99 -8.74 -8.80 -5.52
CA ILE A 99 -8.69 -9.08 -4.09
C ILE A 99 -8.79 -7.74 -3.36
N GLN A 100 -9.79 -7.60 -2.48
CA GLN A 100 -10.08 -6.36 -1.77
C GLN A 100 -10.37 -6.60 -0.28
N GLY A 101 -9.58 -5.97 0.59
CA GLY A 101 -9.90 -5.83 2.00
C GLY A 101 -10.98 -4.77 2.22
N CYS A 102 -11.97 -5.07 3.07
CA CYS A 102 -13.17 -4.25 3.22
C CYS A 102 -13.47 -3.93 4.69
N TYR A 103 -14.21 -2.84 4.89
CA TYR A 103 -14.63 -2.42 6.24
C TYR A 103 -15.76 -3.28 6.83
N ASP A 104 -16.38 -4.16 6.06
CA ASP A 104 -17.30 -5.20 6.57
C ASP A 104 -16.58 -6.39 7.22
N HIS A 105 -15.30 -6.22 7.56
CA HIS A 105 -14.39 -7.21 8.13
C HIS A 105 -14.00 -8.36 7.20
N ASN A 106 -14.25 -8.25 5.89
CA ASN A 106 -13.95 -9.33 4.97
C ASN A 106 -12.84 -8.97 3.97
N LEU A 107 -11.99 -9.94 3.68
CA LEU A 107 -11.21 -10.00 2.46
C LEU A 107 -12.06 -10.70 1.40
N LYS A 108 -12.15 -10.12 0.20
CA LYS A 108 -13.03 -10.60 -0.86
C LYS A 108 -12.27 -10.86 -2.15
N LYS A 109 -12.60 -11.97 -2.83
CA LYS A 109 -12.25 -12.22 -4.23
C LYS A 109 -13.47 -11.94 -5.10
N ILE A 110 -13.31 -11.03 -6.06
CA ILE A 110 -14.39 -10.52 -6.90
C ILE A 110 -13.97 -10.73 -8.37
N ASN A 111 -14.89 -11.20 -9.21
CA ASN A 111 -14.67 -11.26 -10.66
C ASN A 111 -14.65 -9.83 -11.21
N ALA A 112 -13.55 -9.44 -11.86
CA ALA A 112 -13.32 -8.07 -12.32
C ALA A 112 -14.16 -7.66 -13.54
N GLU A 113 -14.73 -8.61 -14.27
CA GLU A 113 -15.58 -8.33 -15.42
C GLU A 113 -17.04 -8.09 -15.02
N THR A 114 -17.50 -8.86 -14.01
CA THR A 114 -18.92 -8.90 -13.64
C THR A 114 -19.24 -8.24 -12.31
N GLY A 115 -18.22 -7.91 -11.50
CA GLY A 115 -18.40 -7.44 -10.13
C GLY A 115 -18.91 -8.51 -9.15
N LYS A 116 -19.01 -9.79 -9.55
CA LYS A 116 -19.58 -10.85 -8.70
C LYS A 116 -18.57 -11.37 -7.69
N LEU A 117 -19.02 -11.54 -6.44
CA LEU A 117 -18.26 -12.18 -5.36
C LEU A 117 -17.99 -13.65 -5.70
N VAL A 118 -16.72 -14.08 -5.52
CA VAL A 118 -16.29 -15.48 -5.65
C VAL A 118 -16.18 -16.14 -4.29
N TRP A 119 -15.40 -15.57 -3.38
CA TRP A 119 -15.31 -15.98 -2.00
C TRP A 119 -15.01 -14.77 -1.09
N LYS A 120 -15.24 -14.93 0.21
CA LYS A 120 -14.86 -13.99 1.25
C LYS A 120 -14.29 -14.72 2.47
N TYR A 121 -13.33 -14.08 3.13
CA TYR A 121 -12.74 -14.51 4.40
C TYR A 121 -12.95 -13.44 5.46
N LYS A 122 -13.44 -13.80 6.66
CA LYS A 122 -13.77 -12.86 7.71
C LYS A 122 -12.61 -12.67 8.70
N PHE A 123 -12.22 -11.43 8.92
CA PHE A 123 -11.34 -10.95 9.98
C PHE A 123 -12.11 -10.56 11.25
N ASP A 124 -11.40 -10.30 12.34
CA ASP A 124 -12.00 -9.91 13.61
C ASP A 124 -12.44 -8.44 13.65
N ASP A 125 -11.86 -7.59 12.80
CA ASP A 125 -12.17 -6.16 12.65
C ASP A 125 -12.03 -5.72 11.18
N VAL A 126 -12.22 -4.43 10.91
CA VAL A 126 -12.13 -3.86 9.55
C VAL A 126 -10.76 -4.13 8.92
N VAL A 127 -10.76 -4.41 7.63
CA VAL A 127 -9.55 -4.63 6.85
C VAL A 127 -9.19 -3.32 6.14
N LYS A 128 -8.09 -2.70 6.57
CA LYS A 128 -7.48 -1.52 5.96
C LYS A 128 -6.30 -1.94 5.08
N GLY A 129 -5.76 -0.99 4.35
CA GLY A 129 -4.56 -1.18 3.56
C GLY A 129 -4.68 -2.23 2.45
N THR A 130 -3.56 -2.61 1.90
CA THR A 130 -3.45 -3.56 0.77
C THR A 130 -2.72 -4.81 1.21
N GLY A 131 -3.21 -5.98 0.81
CA GLY A 131 -2.47 -7.24 1.00
C GLY A 131 -1.29 -7.40 0.04
N THR A 132 -0.63 -8.54 0.12
CA THR A 132 0.37 -8.98 -0.86
C THR A 132 0.07 -10.42 -1.25
N ILE A 133 0.12 -10.75 -2.54
CA ILE A 133 -0.01 -12.13 -3.03
C ILE A 133 1.36 -12.66 -3.41
N TRP A 134 1.70 -13.80 -2.84
CA TRP A 134 2.94 -14.52 -3.13
C TRP A 134 2.65 -15.83 -3.85
N HIS A 135 3.40 -16.08 -4.93
CA HIS A 135 3.41 -17.37 -5.61
C HIS A 135 4.45 -18.29 -4.96
N PHE A 136 3.99 -19.24 -4.17
CA PHE A 136 4.82 -20.29 -3.57
C PHE A 136 5.06 -21.40 -4.60
N LYS A 137 6.13 -21.28 -5.39
CA LYS A 137 6.44 -22.19 -6.50
C LYS A 137 6.55 -23.66 -6.10
N ASN A 138 7.08 -23.93 -4.90
CA ASN A 138 7.29 -25.28 -4.38
C ASN A 138 6.24 -25.64 -3.32
N ALA A 139 5.01 -25.15 -3.47
CA ALA A 139 3.93 -25.46 -2.54
C ALA A 139 3.60 -26.96 -2.53
N PRO A 140 3.34 -27.55 -1.35
CA PRO A 140 3.05 -28.98 -1.24
C PRO A 140 1.69 -29.37 -1.84
N ASN A 141 0.80 -28.40 -2.05
CA ASN A 141 -0.52 -28.57 -2.61
C ASN A 141 -1.03 -27.26 -3.25
N LEU A 142 -2.12 -27.36 -4.01
CA LEU A 142 -2.71 -26.21 -4.71
C LEU A 142 -3.21 -25.11 -3.76
N GLU A 143 -3.72 -25.47 -2.59
CA GLU A 143 -4.23 -24.51 -1.59
C GLU A 143 -3.15 -23.54 -1.14
N GLN A 144 -1.89 -23.96 -1.08
CA GLN A 144 -0.74 -23.17 -0.66
C GLN A 144 0.04 -22.54 -1.82
N SER A 145 -0.34 -22.78 -3.07
CA SER A 145 0.43 -22.30 -4.24
C SER A 145 0.42 -20.77 -4.41
N PHE A 146 -0.67 -20.11 -4.01
CA PHE A 146 -0.80 -18.66 -3.99
C PHE A 146 -1.35 -18.22 -2.64
N ILE A 147 -0.57 -17.42 -1.91
CA ILE A 147 -0.88 -17.00 -0.54
C ILE A 147 -1.07 -15.49 -0.50
N ILE A 148 -2.17 -15.04 0.09
CA ILE A 148 -2.44 -13.63 0.35
C ILE A 148 -2.06 -13.33 1.80
N PHE A 149 -1.16 -12.38 1.99
CA PHE A 149 -0.83 -11.82 3.30
C PHE A 149 -1.63 -10.53 3.48
N GLN A 150 -2.49 -10.48 4.49
CA GLN A 150 -3.38 -9.34 4.71
C GLN A 150 -3.42 -8.95 6.18
N GLY A 151 -3.32 -7.65 6.43
CA GLY A 151 -3.51 -7.06 7.75
C GLY A 151 -4.93 -6.58 8.00
N SER A 152 -5.24 -6.34 9.26
CA SER A 152 -6.51 -5.76 9.72
C SER A 152 -6.31 -4.92 10.98
N ARG A 153 -7.33 -4.15 11.35
CA ARG A 153 -7.45 -3.61 12.71
C ARG A 153 -7.89 -4.68 13.69
N LEU A 154 -7.76 -4.39 14.97
CA LEU A 154 -8.43 -5.12 16.03
C LEU A 154 -9.32 -4.19 16.90
N GLY A 155 -9.39 -2.90 16.60
CA GLY A 155 -10.10 -1.87 17.33
C GLY A 155 -9.46 -1.51 18.69
N TYR A 156 -9.40 -0.23 18.97
CA TYR A 156 -8.65 0.31 20.13
C TYR A 156 -9.18 -0.17 21.50
N GLY A 157 -10.50 -0.37 21.63
CA GLY A 157 -11.10 -0.83 22.89
C GLY A 157 -10.80 -2.29 23.24
N LYS A 158 -10.80 -3.16 22.23
CA LYS A 158 -10.42 -4.57 22.37
C LYS A 158 -8.91 -4.73 22.59
N PHE A 159 -8.14 -3.80 22.08
CA PHE A 159 -6.71 -3.78 22.05
C PHE A 159 -6.03 -3.74 23.41
N LEU A 160 -6.58 -3.00 24.38
CA LEU A 160 -6.02 -2.86 25.71
C LEU A 160 -6.32 -4.07 26.63
N ASP A 161 -7.39 -4.81 26.31
CA ASP A 161 -7.89 -5.91 27.14
C ASP A 161 -7.49 -7.28 26.58
N THR A 162 -7.00 -7.35 25.32
CA THR A 162 -6.62 -8.62 24.70
C THR A 162 -5.12 -8.86 24.76
N LYS A 163 -4.75 -9.97 25.38
CA LYS A 163 -3.37 -10.46 25.41
C LYS A 163 -2.85 -10.76 24.01
N HIS A 164 -3.73 -11.23 23.10
CA HIS A 164 -3.39 -11.70 21.76
C HIS A 164 -4.08 -10.86 20.68
N VAL A 165 -3.32 -10.46 19.66
CA VAL A 165 -3.77 -9.60 18.54
C VAL A 165 -3.37 -10.22 17.21
N PRO A 166 -4.17 -11.18 16.67
CA PRO A 166 -3.88 -11.83 15.39
C PRO A 166 -4.30 -10.97 14.21
N SER A 167 -3.73 -9.78 14.09
CA SER A 167 -4.08 -8.78 13.07
C SER A 167 -3.43 -8.99 11.70
N TYR A 168 -2.49 -9.93 11.57
CA TYR A 168 -1.88 -10.27 10.27
C TYR A 168 -2.07 -11.74 9.93
N ARG A 169 -2.54 -12.03 8.71
CA ARG A 169 -2.95 -13.40 8.33
C ARG A 169 -2.50 -13.78 6.93
N ALA A 170 -2.23 -15.08 6.74
CA ALA A 170 -2.05 -15.71 5.45
C ALA A 170 -3.33 -16.46 5.04
N ILE A 171 -3.82 -16.15 3.85
CA ILE A 171 -5.07 -16.69 3.29
C ILE A 171 -4.74 -17.34 1.95
N SER A 172 -5.24 -18.55 1.72
CA SER A 172 -5.16 -19.18 0.41
C SER A 172 -5.93 -18.36 -0.63
N TYR A 173 -5.26 -17.91 -1.67
CA TYR A 173 -5.92 -17.26 -2.80
C TYR A 173 -6.91 -18.20 -3.52
N ILE A 174 -6.59 -19.49 -3.55
CA ILE A 174 -7.40 -20.51 -4.25
C ILE A 174 -8.70 -20.79 -3.50
N THR A 175 -8.62 -21.01 -2.17
CA THR A 175 -9.77 -21.49 -1.38
C THR A 175 -10.40 -20.43 -0.48
N GLY A 176 -9.72 -19.31 -0.24
CA GLY A 176 -10.14 -18.30 0.75
C GLY A 176 -9.98 -18.76 2.20
N LYS A 177 -9.30 -19.90 2.46
CA LYS A 177 -9.08 -20.39 3.82
C LYS A 177 -7.81 -19.78 4.44
N GLU A 178 -7.84 -19.59 5.76
CA GLU A 178 -6.67 -19.18 6.51
C GLU A 178 -5.63 -20.30 6.58
N LEU A 179 -4.36 -19.93 6.39
CA LEU A 179 -3.21 -20.81 6.48
C LEU A 179 -2.43 -20.60 7.78
N TRP A 180 -2.31 -19.35 8.24
CA TRP A 180 -1.75 -18.97 9.52
C TRP A 180 -2.15 -17.54 9.92
N ARG A 181 -1.98 -17.22 11.21
CA ARG A 181 -2.17 -15.87 11.76
C ARG A 181 -1.03 -15.49 12.68
N LEU A 182 -0.51 -14.28 12.55
CA LEU A 182 0.52 -13.74 13.42
C LEU A 182 -0.11 -13.01 14.60
N ASP A 183 0.22 -13.41 15.80
CA ASP A 183 -0.08 -12.68 17.03
C ASP A 183 0.93 -11.53 17.18
N VAL A 184 0.50 -10.31 16.80
CA VAL A 184 1.36 -9.13 16.85
C VAL A 184 1.64 -8.76 18.29
N LYS A 185 2.92 -8.84 18.69
CA LYS A 185 3.33 -8.62 20.09
C LYS A 185 3.21 -7.15 20.52
N MET A 186 3.02 -6.92 21.80
CA MET A 186 3.02 -5.61 22.44
C MET A 186 4.43 -5.02 22.48
N THR A 187 4.54 -3.71 22.25
CA THR A 187 5.75 -2.91 22.39
C THR A 187 5.42 -1.56 23.06
N ASP A 188 6.26 -0.55 22.88
CA ASP A 188 5.97 0.83 23.30
C ASP A 188 4.96 1.55 22.40
N SER A 189 4.71 1.05 21.18
CA SER A 189 3.70 1.60 20.27
C SER A 189 2.28 1.42 20.82
N TYR A 190 1.40 2.38 20.52
CA TYR A 190 0.01 2.29 20.95
C TYR A 190 -0.82 1.31 20.09
N SER A 191 -0.35 0.94 18.90
CA SER A 191 -1.10 0.10 17.95
C SER A 191 -0.44 -1.26 17.71
N ARG A 192 -1.25 -2.24 17.37
CA ARG A 192 -0.89 -3.57 16.87
C ARG A 192 -1.74 -3.93 15.64
N ASP A 193 -2.37 -2.93 15.00
CA ASP A 193 -3.02 -3.07 13.70
C ASP A 193 -1.96 -3.36 12.62
N VAL A 194 -2.35 -3.73 11.42
CA VAL A 194 -1.44 -3.92 10.28
C VAL A 194 -2.09 -3.37 9.03
N ASP A 195 -1.55 -2.28 8.51
CA ASP A 195 -2.05 -1.60 7.32
C ASP A 195 -1.09 -1.71 6.12
N GLY A 196 0.22 -1.77 6.37
CA GLY A 196 1.24 -1.90 5.33
C GLY A 196 1.16 -3.22 4.56
N SER A 197 1.53 -3.18 3.27
CA SER A 197 1.78 -4.39 2.47
C SER A 197 3.20 -4.88 2.71
N CYS A 198 3.38 -6.20 2.82
CA CYS A 198 4.72 -6.76 2.88
C CYS A 198 5.46 -6.67 1.52
N LEU A 199 6.77 -6.87 1.56
CA LEU A 199 7.59 -7.14 0.38
C LEU A 199 8.13 -8.56 0.46
N MET A 200 7.95 -9.32 -0.62
CA MET A 200 8.52 -10.66 -0.76
C MET A 200 9.89 -10.58 -1.44
N HIS A 201 10.90 -11.20 -0.84
CA HIS A 201 12.23 -11.32 -1.43
C HIS A 201 12.83 -12.67 -1.03
N ASP A 202 13.27 -13.45 -2.02
CA ASP A 202 13.86 -14.78 -1.84
C ASP A 202 13.01 -15.70 -0.91
N ASP A 203 11.71 -15.82 -1.23
CA ASP A 203 10.72 -16.59 -0.46
C ASP A 203 10.59 -16.18 1.02
N THR A 204 11.06 -15.00 1.38
CA THR A 204 10.98 -14.40 2.71
C THR A 204 10.08 -13.18 2.68
N LEU A 205 9.30 -13.02 3.74
CA LEU A 205 8.36 -11.90 3.92
C LEU A 205 8.95 -10.83 4.83
N TYR A 206 8.92 -9.58 4.38
CA TYR A 206 9.41 -8.40 5.09
C TYR A 206 8.28 -7.39 5.28
N ILE A 207 8.02 -6.97 6.52
CA ILE A 207 6.91 -6.05 6.81
C ILE A 207 7.22 -5.14 8.01
N GLY A 208 6.85 -3.86 7.88
CA GLY A 208 6.69 -2.96 9.03
C GLY A 208 5.33 -3.17 9.68
N LEU A 209 5.29 -3.25 10.99
CA LEU A 209 4.07 -3.43 11.78
C LEU A 209 3.79 -2.18 12.63
N GLU A 210 2.52 -1.92 12.94
CA GLU A 210 2.16 -0.77 13.77
C GLU A 210 2.62 -0.87 15.23
N ASN A 211 3.14 -2.01 15.64
CA ASN A 211 3.85 -2.12 16.92
C ASN A 211 5.28 -1.53 16.88
N GLY A 212 5.69 -0.90 15.77
CA GLY A 212 7.00 -0.28 15.60
C GLY A 212 8.13 -1.27 15.34
N LEU A 213 7.84 -2.45 14.83
CA LEU A 213 8.84 -3.45 14.45
C LEU A 213 8.85 -3.67 12.94
N PHE A 214 10.05 -3.82 12.40
CA PHE A 214 10.26 -4.43 11.09
C PHE A 214 10.47 -5.92 11.30
N THR A 215 9.54 -6.72 10.80
CA THR A 215 9.47 -8.15 11.06
C THR A 215 9.77 -8.95 9.80
N VAL A 216 10.69 -9.91 9.92
CA VAL A 216 11.08 -10.83 8.84
C VAL A 216 10.49 -12.21 9.16
N ILE A 217 9.76 -12.78 8.22
CA ILE A 217 8.93 -13.98 8.42
C ILE A 217 9.26 -15.02 7.36
N ASP A 218 9.41 -16.30 7.75
CA ASP A 218 9.26 -17.42 6.82
C ASP A 218 7.75 -17.63 6.58
N PRO A 219 7.23 -17.31 5.39
CA PRO A 219 5.79 -17.27 5.12
C PRO A 219 5.18 -18.66 4.89
N LYS A 220 6.02 -19.72 4.79
CA LYS A 220 5.57 -21.08 4.47
C LYS A 220 4.76 -21.67 5.61
N PRO A 221 3.55 -22.19 5.39
CA PRO A 221 2.81 -22.86 6.46
C PRO A 221 3.57 -24.02 7.12
N SER A 222 4.45 -24.72 6.36
CA SER A 222 5.25 -25.83 6.87
C SER A 222 6.28 -25.42 7.95
N SER A 223 6.65 -24.13 8.04
CA SER A 223 7.55 -23.60 9.07
C SER A 223 6.81 -23.09 10.31
N GLY A 224 5.47 -23.00 10.25
CA GLY A 224 4.65 -22.50 11.34
C GLY A 224 4.50 -23.48 12.50
N GLU A 225 4.08 -22.96 13.65
CA GLU A 225 3.85 -23.72 14.87
C GLU A 225 2.57 -23.29 15.61
N ASN A 226 2.00 -24.21 16.38
CA ASN A 226 0.89 -23.87 17.28
C ASN A 226 1.43 -23.19 18.54
N LYS A 227 1.07 -21.90 18.71
CA LYS A 227 1.45 -21.10 19.86
C LYS A 227 0.25 -20.28 20.33
N ASN A 228 -0.03 -20.34 21.65
CA ASN A 228 -1.16 -19.64 22.26
C ASN A 228 -2.54 -19.99 21.63
N GLY A 229 -2.73 -21.23 21.20
CA GLY A 229 -3.97 -21.67 20.54
C GLY A 229 -4.14 -21.19 19.08
N MET A 230 -3.10 -20.61 18.46
CA MET A 230 -3.09 -20.13 17.09
C MET A 230 -1.95 -20.77 16.32
N PHE A 231 -2.19 -21.11 15.05
CA PHE A 231 -1.11 -21.54 14.16
C PHE A 231 -0.40 -20.29 13.61
N GLN A 232 0.84 -20.05 14.02
CA GLN A 232 1.59 -18.86 13.74
C GLN A 232 2.77 -19.14 12.81
N PRO A 233 3.16 -18.16 11.95
CA PRO A 233 4.34 -18.30 11.10
C PRO A 233 5.63 -18.22 11.93
N LYS A 234 6.73 -18.70 11.37
CA LYS A 234 8.05 -18.56 11.97
C LYS A 234 8.58 -17.14 11.74
N ILE A 235 8.83 -16.40 12.81
CA ILE A 235 9.57 -15.14 12.77
C ILE A 235 11.07 -15.46 12.67
N LEU A 236 11.74 -14.85 11.68
CA LEU A 236 13.17 -15.02 11.45
C LEU A 236 13.98 -13.96 12.21
N SER A 237 13.60 -12.68 12.06
CA SER A 237 14.21 -11.57 12.79
C SER A 237 13.23 -10.40 12.97
N GLU A 238 13.55 -9.49 13.90
CA GLU A 238 12.80 -8.28 14.17
C GLU A 238 13.76 -7.14 14.48
N SER A 239 13.53 -5.98 13.88
CA SER A 239 14.26 -4.74 14.13
C SER A 239 13.33 -3.66 14.64
N ILE A 240 13.75 -2.88 15.64
CA ILE A 240 12.99 -1.75 16.19
C ILE A 240 13.06 -0.57 15.22
N LEU A 241 11.90 0.03 14.90
CA LEU A 241 11.75 1.20 14.02
C LEU A 241 11.50 2.50 14.81
N TYR A 242 12.09 2.65 15.98
CA TYR A 242 12.03 3.89 16.77
C TYR A 242 13.18 3.96 17.76
N GLU A 243 13.53 5.17 18.18
CA GLU A 243 14.46 5.40 19.28
C GLU A 243 13.71 5.67 20.59
N LYS A 244 14.38 5.51 21.73
CA LYS A 244 13.76 5.76 23.05
C LYS A 244 13.17 7.17 23.19
N LYS A 245 13.79 8.17 22.55
CA LYS A 245 13.29 9.55 22.56
C LYS A 245 11.94 9.71 21.85
N ASP A 246 11.67 8.89 20.82
CA ASP A 246 10.49 9.00 19.99
C ASP A 246 9.23 8.55 20.73
N ILE A 247 9.36 7.67 21.72
CA ILE A 247 8.24 7.22 22.56
C ILE A 247 7.51 8.42 23.16
N ALA A 248 8.27 9.38 23.70
CA ALA A 248 7.69 10.60 24.27
C ALA A 248 7.37 11.65 23.20
N ASN A 249 8.28 11.89 22.24
CA ASN A 249 8.14 12.91 21.21
C ASN A 249 6.92 12.67 20.32
N HIS A 250 6.64 11.40 20.00
CA HIS A 250 5.52 10.97 19.17
C HIS A 250 4.33 10.42 19.98
N ARG A 251 4.33 10.58 21.34
CA ARG A 251 3.23 10.16 22.21
C ARG A 251 2.85 8.69 22.01
N LYS A 252 3.84 7.81 21.82
CA LYS A 252 3.70 6.39 21.47
C LYS A 252 3.11 6.12 20.09
N ASN A 253 2.99 7.10 19.21
CA ASN A 253 2.72 6.89 17.79
C ASN A 253 4.02 6.45 17.11
N LEU A 254 4.30 5.15 17.19
CA LEU A 254 5.49 4.49 16.64
C LEU A 254 5.07 3.51 15.54
N VAL A 255 3.88 3.74 15.00
CA VAL A 255 3.24 2.86 14.01
C VAL A 255 4.02 2.85 12.70
N THR A 256 3.95 1.75 11.97
CA THR A 256 4.47 1.66 10.61
C THR A 256 3.34 1.20 9.70
N GLU A 257 2.70 2.17 9.04
CA GLU A 257 1.61 1.94 8.08
C GLU A 257 2.16 1.83 6.66
N SER A 258 3.37 2.32 6.41
CA SER A 258 4.02 2.26 5.10
C SER A 258 4.38 0.85 4.68
N SER A 259 4.38 0.63 3.37
CA SER A 259 4.88 -0.61 2.76
C SER A 259 6.35 -0.46 2.40
N PRO A 260 7.25 -1.41 2.76
CA PRO A 260 8.66 -1.32 2.42
C PRO A 260 8.87 -1.30 0.90
N SER A 261 9.84 -0.51 0.44
CA SER A 261 10.33 -0.50 -0.94
C SER A 261 11.78 -0.97 -1.01
N LYS A 262 12.28 -1.33 -2.19
CA LYS A 262 13.63 -1.91 -2.34
C LYS A 262 14.46 -1.21 -3.42
N ILE A 263 15.71 -0.91 -3.09
CA ILE A 263 16.75 -0.49 -4.03
C ILE A 263 18.00 -1.34 -3.77
N GLY A 264 18.38 -2.15 -4.73
CA GLY A 264 19.55 -3.05 -4.59
C GLY A 264 19.39 -3.99 -3.38
N ASP A 265 20.34 -3.97 -2.46
CA ASP A 265 20.37 -4.83 -1.26
C ASP A 265 19.70 -4.19 -0.03
N HIS A 266 18.98 -3.07 -0.19
CA HIS A 266 18.29 -2.39 0.92
C HIS A 266 16.79 -2.32 0.72
N MET A 267 16.06 -2.53 1.81
CA MET A 267 14.64 -2.17 1.94
C MET A 267 14.51 -0.88 2.72
N TYR A 268 13.63 0.02 2.25
CA TYR A 268 13.38 1.30 2.89
C TYR A 268 11.99 1.34 3.47
N ILE A 269 11.91 1.71 4.75
CA ILE A 269 10.69 1.72 5.55
C ILE A 269 10.51 3.10 6.14
N ALA A 270 9.37 3.74 5.89
CA ALA A 270 8.95 4.96 6.56
C ALA A 270 8.13 4.62 7.81
N SER A 271 8.30 5.36 8.89
CA SER A 271 7.68 5.05 10.18
C SER A 271 7.07 6.30 10.82
N GLY A 272 5.98 6.13 11.55
CA GLY A 272 5.36 7.16 12.38
C GLY A 272 6.25 7.66 13.51
N SER A 273 7.34 6.96 13.82
CA SER A 273 8.44 7.47 14.68
C SER A 273 9.21 8.65 14.06
N GLY A 274 8.89 9.03 12.82
CA GLY A 274 9.51 10.13 12.10
C GLY A 274 10.79 9.80 11.38
N HIS A 275 11.08 8.53 11.18
CA HIS A 275 12.28 8.01 10.53
C HIS A 275 11.98 7.34 9.18
N VAL A 276 12.95 7.39 8.28
CA VAL A 276 13.05 6.50 7.12
C VAL A 276 14.26 5.62 7.34
N TYR A 277 14.02 4.32 7.51
CA TYR A 277 15.06 3.33 7.76
C TYR A 277 15.48 2.60 6.49
N GLY A 278 16.77 2.28 6.38
CA GLY A 278 17.33 1.38 5.37
C GLY A 278 17.77 0.07 6.03
N TYR A 279 17.07 -1.02 5.73
CA TYR A 279 17.38 -2.37 6.19
C TYR A 279 18.22 -3.08 5.15
N ASN A 280 19.42 -3.50 5.53
CA ASN A 280 20.39 -4.19 4.67
C ASN A 280 20.11 -5.69 4.67
N LEU A 281 19.67 -6.22 3.52
CA LEU A 281 19.33 -7.64 3.33
C LEU A 281 20.50 -8.60 3.54
N LYS A 282 21.75 -8.16 3.30
CA LYS A 282 22.94 -8.99 3.49
C LYS A 282 23.41 -9.03 4.95
N LYS A 283 23.15 -7.96 5.70
CA LYS A 283 23.54 -7.85 7.10
C LYS A 283 22.43 -8.25 8.06
N ASP A 284 21.21 -8.40 7.55
CA ASP A 284 19.99 -8.64 8.35
C ASP A 284 19.83 -7.59 9.47
N SER A 285 20.04 -6.31 9.12
CA SER A 285 20.01 -5.19 10.09
C SER A 285 19.79 -3.85 9.43
N ILE A 286 19.29 -2.87 10.22
CA ILE A 286 19.22 -1.47 9.83
C ILE A 286 20.64 -0.89 9.87
N ASP A 287 21.10 -0.29 8.76
CA ASP A 287 22.41 0.37 8.67
C ASP A 287 22.34 1.78 8.06
N TRP A 288 21.12 2.26 7.77
CA TRP A 288 20.86 3.62 7.30
C TRP A 288 19.57 4.15 7.95
N ASP A 289 19.60 5.43 8.39
CA ASP A 289 18.51 6.06 9.11
C ASP A 289 18.47 7.58 8.85
N PHE A 290 17.34 8.08 8.33
CA PHE A 290 17.09 9.49 8.08
C PHE A 290 15.90 9.98 8.91
N TYR A 291 16.16 10.84 9.90
CA TYR A 291 15.15 11.40 10.79
C TYR A 291 14.51 12.67 10.23
N ILE A 292 13.20 12.66 10.07
CA ILE A 292 12.35 13.79 9.65
C ILE A 292 11.64 14.40 10.85
N GLY A 293 11.16 13.57 11.78
CA GLY A 293 10.54 13.97 13.04
C GLY A 293 9.02 14.16 12.98
N SER A 294 8.39 13.81 11.86
CA SER A 294 6.93 13.81 11.70
C SER A 294 6.43 12.40 11.43
N ASP A 295 5.15 12.17 11.59
CA ASP A 295 4.48 10.95 11.16
C ASP A 295 4.60 10.74 9.65
N ILE A 296 4.80 9.48 9.22
CA ILE A 296 4.99 9.12 7.82
C ILE A 296 4.18 7.86 7.51
N ASP A 297 2.98 8.05 6.96
CA ASP A 297 2.07 6.95 6.59
C ASP A 297 2.38 6.44 5.17
N GLY A 298 2.78 7.34 4.27
CA GLY A 298 3.07 7.02 2.88
C GLY A 298 4.31 6.15 2.71
N SER A 299 4.25 5.22 1.76
CA SER A 299 5.39 4.37 1.40
C SER A 299 6.49 5.17 0.69
N ALA A 300 7.74 4.78 0.90
CA ALA A 300 8.88 5.31 0.17
C ALA A 300 8.81 4.89 -1.31
N ILE A 301 8.70 5.84 -2.23
CA ILE A 301 8.53 5.57 -3.67
C ILE A 301 9.88 5.68 -4.38
N VAL A 302 10.27 4.61 -5.06
CA VAL A 302 11.55 4.58 -5.82
C VAL A 302 11.40 5.29 -7.16
N THR A 303 12.31 6.21 -7.43
CA THR A 303 12.40 6.95 -8.69
C THR A 303 13.38 6.30 -9.67
N ASN A 304 13.32 6.69 -10.97
CA ASN A 304 14.20 6.16 -12.02
C ASN A 304 15.70 6.37 -11.74
N ASP A 305 16.06 7.41 -10.99
CA ASP A 305 17.43 7.72 -10.59
C ASP A 305 17.83 7.09 -9.23
N SER A 306 17.05 6.09 -8.79
CA SER A 306 17.28 5.34 -7.54
C SER A 306 17.33 6.23 -6.30
N CYS A 307 16.48 7.26 -6.27
CA CYS A 307 16.15 8.06 -5.09
C CYS A 307 14.80 7.61 -4.54
N LEU A 308 14.45 8.13 -3.37
CA LEU A 308 13.17 7.90 -2.71
C LEU A 308 12.37 9.20 -2.64
N LEU A 309 11.07 9.13 -2.93
CA LEU A 309 10.11 10.18 -2.62
C LEU A 309 9.34 9.78 -1.35
N ILE A 310 9.38 10.66 -0.35
CA ILE A 310 8.78 10.43 0.97
C ILE A 310 7.74 11.52 1.20
N SER A 311 6.48 11.12 1.33
CA SER A 311 5.40 12.00 1.80
C SER A 311 5.44 12.12 3.31
N VAL A 312 5.17 13.32 3.84
CA VAL A 312 5.30 13.65 5.26
C VAL A 312 4.02 14.34 5.73
N GLU A 313 3.41 13.82 6.78
CA GLU A 313 2.31 14.45 7.49
C GLU A 313 2.81 15.66 8.31
N LYS A 314 1.93 16.58 8.62
CA LYS A 314 2.21 17.65 9.60
C LYS A 314 1.72 17.18 10.97
N GLN A 315 2.60 16.50 11.69
CA GLN A 315 2.36 16.06 13.06
C GLN A 315 3.69 16.09 13.84
N TYR A 316 3.69 16.49 15.08
CA TYR A 316 4.88 16.57 15.95
C TYR A 316 5.98 17.53 15.47
N ILE A 317 5.78 18.30 14.41
CA ILE A 317 6.74 19.25 13.81
C ILE A 317 6.21 20.69 13.86
N LYS A 318 7.13 21.67 13.88
CA LYS A 318 6.78 23.11 13.88
C LYS A 318 6.49 23.64 12.48
N GLY A 319 7.15 23.10 11.47
CA GLY A 319 7.01 23.49 10.07
C GLY A 319 5.87 22.75 9.37
N ASN A 320 5.92 22.68 8.05
CA ASN A 320 4.94 22.02 7.23
C ASN A 320 5.34 20.57 6.93
N GLY A 321 4.34 19.69 6.73
CA GLY A 321 4.53 18.45 6.02
C GLY A 321 4.80 18.70 4.53
N GLY A 322 4.97 17.65 3.75
CA GLY A 322 5.27 17.79 2.31
C GLY A 322 5.94 16.58 1.70
N VAL A 323 6.81 16.78 0.73
CA VAL A 323 7.54 15.70 0.05
C VAL A 323 9.03 15.94 0.10
N PHE A 324 9.78 14.92 0.53
CA PHE A 324 11.23 14.85 0.35
C PHE A 324 11.59 13.99 -0.86
N LYS A 325 12.61 14.39 -1.60
CA LYS A 325 13.41 13.48 -2.41
C LYS A 325 14.74 13.25 -1.71
N ILE A 326 15.03 11.99 -1.43
CA ILE A 326 16.26 11.59 -0.75
C ILE A 326 17.04 10.58 -1.58
N ASN A 327 18.36 10.69 -1.57
CA ASN A 327 19.28 9.78 -2.21
C ASN A 327 19.89 8.85 -1.16
N PRO A 328 19.43 7.62 -1.02
CA PRO A 328 19.86 6.75 0.06
C PRO A 328 21.28 6.19 -0.11
N ARG A 329 21.93 6.45 -1.25
CA ARG A 329 23.37 6.12 -1.46
C ARG A 329 24.29 7.12 -0.76
N LYS A 330 23.74 8.27 -0.29
CA LYS A 330 24.45 9.26 0.49
C LYS A 330 24.27 9.01 1.99
N LYS A 331 25.15 9.60 2.79
CA LYS A 331 24.97 9.61 4.26
C LYS A 331 23.66 10.34 4.61
N PRO A 332 22.95 9.95 5.66
CA PRO A 332 21.68 10.60 6.06
C PRO A 332 21.76 12.11 6.19
N SER A 333 22.89 12.66 6.67
CA SER A 333 23.10 14.12 6.79
C SER A 333 23.11 14.87 5.45
N GLU A 334 23.36 14.19 4.33
CA GLU A 334 23.58 14.74 2.99
C GLU A 334 22.59 14.21 1.95
N CYS A 335 21.66 13.32 2.35
CA CYS A 335 20.83 12.54 1.42
C CYS A 335 19.72 13.36 0.76
N VAL A 336 19.33 14.51 1.27
CA VAL A 336 18.21 15.29 0.75
C VAL A 336 18.61 16.01 -0.54
N GLU A 337 17.94 15.65 -1.64
CA GLU A 337 18.09 16.35 -2.93
C GLU A 337 17.21 17.60 -2.96
N TRP A 338 15.97 17.52 -2.48
CA TRP A 338 15.04 18.64 -2.36
C TRP A 338 13.91 18.33 -1.36
N TYR A 339 13.22 19.40 -0.94
CA TYR A 339 12.02 19.33 -0.12
C TYR A 339 10.93 20.26 -0.68
N TYR A 340 9.70 19.79 -0.80
CA TYR A 340 8.54 20.58 -1.21
C TYR A 340 7.54 20.63 -0.06
N PRO A 341 7.42 21.78 0.67
CA PRO A 341 6.42 21.93 1.71
C PRO A 341 5.02 22.10 1.13
N VAL A 342 4.01 21.53 1.80
CA VAL A 342 2.61 21.82 1.53
C VAL A 342 2.00 22.62 2.65
N GLU A 343 1.17 23.61 2.32
CA GLU A 343 0.46 24.42 3.28
C GLU A 343 -0.69 23.60 3.86
N GLY A 344 -0.53 23.08 5.06
CA GLY A 344 -1.54 22.26 5.70
C GLY A 344 -2.44 23.06 6.61
N THR A 345 -3.75 22.94 6.44
CA THR A 345 -4.74 23.31 7.44
C THR A 345 -5.35 22.05 8.03
N LYS A 346 -5.78 22.10 9.27
CA LYS A 346 -6.34 20.96 9.99
C LYS A 346 -7.61 20.45 9.33
N ILE A 347 -7.64 19.15 8.99
CA ILE A 347 -8.84 18.42 8.57
C ILE A 347 -8.99 17.20 9.46
N SER A 348 -10.15 17.07 10.14
CA SER A 348 -10.40 15.96 11.07
C SER A 348 -9.33 15.90 12.18
N SER A 349 -8.60 14.77 12.28
CA SER A 349 -7.50 14.58 13.22
C SER A 349 -6.14 15.02 12.67
N TRP A 350 -6.00 15.22 11.35
CA TRP A 350 -4.76 15.59 10.69
C TRP A 350 -4.49 17.10 10.78
N GLU A 351 -3.28 17.47 11.14
CA GLU A 351 -2.86 18.88 11.23
C GLU A 351 -2.41 19.45 9.88
N GLY A 352 -2.32 18.61 8.85
CA GLY A 352 -1.90 18.94 7.48
C GLY A 352 -0.90 17.95 6.90
N GLY A 353 -0.27 18.31 5.79
CA GLY A 353 0.71 17.45 5.13
C GLY A 353 0.10 16.46 4.14
N ILE A 354 0.77 15.32 3.95
CA ILE A 354 0.39 14.31 2.96
C ILE A 354 0.38 12.93 3.63
N ILE A 355 -0.78 12.25 3.58
CA ILE A 355 -0.98 10.89 4.12
C ILE A 355 -0.64 9.84 3.05
N GLY A 356 -1.23 9.96 1.84
CA GLY A 356 -0.96 9.04 0.75
C GLY A 356 0.50 9.10 0.26
N SER A 357 0.87 8.12 -0.53
CA SER A 357 2.20 8.09 -1.15
C SER A 357 2.29 9.05 -2.34
N VAL A 358 3.51 9.29 -2.83
CA VAL A 358 3.75 10.07 -4.05
C VAL A 358 3.60 9.17 -5.27
N GLY A 359 2.80 9.57 -6.26
CA GLY A 359 2.77 8.91 -7.55
C GLY A 359 3.93 9.35 -8.44
N VAL A 360 4.60 8.42 -9.12
CA VAL A 360 5.73 8.72 -10.00
C VAL A 360 5.53 8.15 -11.40
N ASN A 361 5.83 8.92 -12.43
CA ASN A 361 5.80 8.45 -13.82
C ASN A 361 7.14 7.82 -14.20
N ILE A 362 7.26 6.49 -14.07
CA ILE A 362 8.48 5.76 -14.40
C ILE A 362 8.65 5.49 -15.91
N ASN A 363 7.57 5.54 -16.69
CA ASN A 363 7.56 5.27 -18.14
C ASN A 363 7.61 6.57 -18.96
N GLY A 364 8.04 7.66 -18.37
CA GLY A 364 7.88 9.01 -18.86
C GLY A 364 8.80 9.44 -20.04
N ASN A 365 9.17 8.56 -20.97
CA ASN A 365 10.09 8.85 -22.07
C ASN A 365 9.74 10.10 -22.92
N GLN A 366 8.49 10.54 -22.93
CA GLN A 366 8.06 11.77 -23.61
C GLN A 366 7.57 12.87 -22.67
N ASN A 367 7.26 12.53 -21.41
CA ASN A 367 6.62 13.43 -20.45
C ASN A 367 7.54 13.85 -19.29
N GLY A 368 8.82 13.44 -19.32
CA GLY A 368 9.78 13.72 -18.25
C GLY A 368 9.54 12.89 -16.99
N ASN A 369 10.40 13.10 -16.00
CA ASN A 369 10.34 12.43 -14.72
C ASN A 369 9.37 13.18 -13.77
N LEU A 370 8.07 12.95 -13.97
CA LEU A 370 7.02 13.60 -13.18
C LEU A 370 6.71 12.84 -11.89
N ALA A 371 6.42 13.61 -10.85
CA ALA A 371 5.83 13.11 -9.62
C ALA A 371 4.59 13.92 -9.27
N ALA A 372 3.55 13.27 -8.76
CA ALA A 372 2.31 13.89 -8.32
C ALA A 372 2.02 13.52 -6.86
N PHE A 373 1.56 14.51 -6.09
CA PHE A 373 1.14 14.33 -4.71
C PHE A 373 0.01 15.30 -4.37
N ILE A 374 -0.82 14.90 -3.43
CA ILE A 374 -1.97 15.69 -2.99
C ILE A 374 -1.93 15.79 -1.46
N ASP A 375 -2.11 16.99 -0.92
CA ASP A 375 -2.20 17.18 0.52
C ASP A 375 -3.61 16.86 1.05
N VAL A 376 -3.71 16.74 2.37
CA VAL A 376 -4.99 16.40 3.03
C VAL A 376 -6.11 17.43 2.72
N ASN A 377 -5.77 18.66 2.34
CA ASN A 377 -6.72 19.71 1.98
C ASN A 377 -7.14 19.63 0.50
N GLY A 378 -6.46 18.83 -0.30
CA GLY A 378 -6.78 18.60 -1.71
C GLY A 378 -6.01 19.47 -2.68
N LYS A 379 -4.86 20.00 -2.31
CA LYS A 379 -3.97 20.68 -3.25
C LYS A 379 -3.12 19.63 -3.98
N LEU A 380 -3.50 19.32 -5.19
CA LEU A 380 -2.73 18.51 -6.12
C LEU A 380 -1.53 19.30 -6.61
N ASN A 381 -0.33 18.69 -6.58
CA ASN A 381 0.89 19.24 -7.15
C ASN A 381 1.54 18.21 -8.08
N ILE A 382 2.05 18.69 -9.22
CA ILE A 382 2.85 17.89 -10.16
C ILE A 382 4.19 18.58 -10.34
N VAL A 383 5.28 17.86 -10.13
CA VAL A 383 6.65 18.36 -10.22
C VAL A 383 7.52 17.53 -11.16
N GLU A 384 8.54 18.14 -11.76
CA GLU A 384 9.66 17.40 -12.37
C GLU A 384 10.64 17.04 -11.23
N HIS A 385 10.58 15.79 -10.77
CA HIS A 385 11.31 15.38 -9.55
C HIS A 385 12.84 15.29 -9.72
N ASP A 386 13.33 15.27 -10.96
CA ASP A 386 14.75 15.29 -11.30
C ASP A 386 15.30 16.71 -11.59
N LYS A 387 14.45 17.73 -11.58
CA LYS A 387 14.83 19.13 -11.81
C LYS A 387 14.66 19.99 -10.56
N ILE A 388 15.73 20.61 -10.17
CA ILE A 388 15.78 21.50 -8.98
C ILE A 388 15.54 22.94 -9.40
N ASN A 389 14.64 23.61 -8.68
CA ASN A 389 14.51 25.05 -8.73
C ASN A 389 15.54 25.68 -7.79
N ASN A 390 16.62 26.21 -8.35
CA ASN A 390 17.72 26.80 -7.58
C ASN A 390 17.40 28.16 -6.95
N GLU A 391 16.36 28.84 -7.43
CA GLU A 391 15.95 30.17 -6.96
C GLU A 391 15.05 30.09 -5.72
N LYS A 392 14.38 28.95 -5.50
CA LYS A 392 13.44 28.76 -4.41
C LYS A 392 14.03 27.89 -3.30
N ILE A 393 14.25 28.52 -2.14
CA ILE A 393 14.73 27.86 -0.93
C ILE A 393 13.62 27.94 0.12
N VAL A 394 13.34 26.81 0.78
CA VAL A 394 12.28 26.66 1.77
C VAL A 394 12.83 26.12 3.09
N LEU A 395 12.15 26.42 4.20
CA LEU A 395 12.43 25.81 5.50
C LEU A 395 11.89 24.38 5.53
N GLY A 396 12.67 23.47 6.09
CA GLY A 396 12.27 22.10 6.33
C GLY A 396 11.26 21.94 7.49
N PRO A 397 10.76 20.72 7.73
CA PRO A 397 9.74 20.42 8.74
C PRO A 397 10.08 20.92 10.15
N ASN A 398 11.33 20.87 10.54
CA ASN A 398 11.81 21.34 11.86
C ASN A 398 12.15 22.83 11.92
N SER A 399 11.87 23.59 10.85
CA SER A 399 12.07 25.05 10.75
C SER A 399 13.52 25.52 10.97
N THR A 400 14.50 24.63 10.88
CA THR A 400 15.92 24.93 11.11
C THR A 400 16.77 24.79 9.85
N LYS A 401 16.57 23.73 9.08
CA LYS A 401 17.33 23.44 7.86
C LYS A 401 16.61 23.96 6.62
N LYS A 402 17.36 24.51 5.68
CA LYS A 402 16.84 25.02 4.40
C LYS A 402 17.12 24.04 3.28
N TYR A 403 16.16 23.90 2.35
CA TYR A 403 16.24 23.01 1.21
C TYR A 403 15.83 23.71 -0.08
N LYS A 404 16.38 23.26 -1.20
CA LYS A 404 15.90 23.59 -2.54
C LYS A 404 14.55 22.90 -2.79
N THR A 405 13.79 23.37 -3.78
CA THR A 405 12.53 22.74 -4.21
C THR A 405 12.67 22.10 -5.59
N PRO A 406 11.84 21.13 -5.95
CA PRO A 406 11.76 20.66 -7.33
C PRO A 406 11.10 21.72 -8.22
N LYS A 407 11.21 21.56 -9.54
CA LYS A 407 10.48 22.38 -10.50
C LYS A 407 8.99 22.01 -10.50
N LEU A 408 8.13 22.94 -10.08
CA LEU A 408 6.67 22.80 -10.12
C LEU A 408 6.18 22.94 -11.58
N ILE A 409 5.34 21.99 -12.03
CA ILE A 409 4.70 21.99 -13.34
C ILE A 409 3.24 22.44 -13.24
N TYR A 410 2.52 21.95 -12.23
CA TYR A 410 1.11 22.20 -12.08
C TYR A 410 0.68 22.17 -10.63
N SER A 411 -0.32 22.99 -10.29
CA SER A 411 -0.96 22.94 -8.98
C SER A 411 -2.44 23.33 -9.13
N GLU A 412 -3.32 22.53 -8.49
CA GLU A 412 -4.77 22.74 -8.49
C GLU A 412 -5.37 22.37 -7.13
N ASN A 413 -6.35 23.13 -6.67
CA ASN A 413 -7.16 22.72 -5.53
C ASN A 413 -8.33 21.88 -6.04
N ILE A 414 -8.37 20.60 -5.64
CA ILE A 414 -9.44 19.70 -6.04
C ILE A 414 -10.36 19.43 -4.85
N ASN A 415 -10.14 18.42 -4.09
CA ASN A 415 -10.89 18.13 -2.86
C ASN A 415 -9.98 17.36 -1.92
N ALA A 416 -10.24 17.43 -0.62
CA ALA A 416 -9.50 16.69 0.40
C ALA A 416 -9.23 15.24 -0.02
N SER A 417 -8.02 14.74 0.23
CA SER A 417 -7.60 13.41 -0.18
C SER A 417 -6.51 12.84 0.73
N ILE A 418 -6.58 11.53 0.93
CA ILE A 418 -5.51 10.71 1.50
C ILE A 418 -5.06 9.61 0.51
N SER A 419 -5.67 9.56 -0.68
CA SER A 419 -5.34 8.59 -1.74
C SER A 419 -4.00 8.91 -2.39
N THR A 420 -3.33 7.89 -2.93
CA THR A 420 -2.12 8.07 -3.74
C THR A 420 -2.51 8.38 -5.19
N PRO A 421 -2.07 9.51 -5.77
CA PRO A 421 -2.19 9.74 -7.21
C PRO A 421 -1.40 8.71 -8.01
N ILE A 422 -1.92 8.25 -9.16
CA ILE A 422 -1.24 7.24 -9.97
C ILE A 422 -1.05 7.68 -11.41
N PHE A 423 0.14 7.39 -11.97
CA PHE A 423 0.42 7.61 -13.39
C PHE A 423 0.33 6.32 -14.20
N VAL A 424 -0.41 6.36 -15.31
CA VAL A 424 -0.45 5.27 -16.30
C VAL A 424 -0.22 5.87 -17.69
N GLY A 425 1.00 5.73 -18.20
CA GLY A 425 1.42 6.41 -19.42
C GLY A 425 1.41 7.93 -19.26
N ASN A 426 0.66 8.63 -20.11
CA ASN A 426 0.45 10.07 -20.04
C ASN A 426 -0.79 10.48 -19.23
N LYS A 427 -1.44 9.55 -18.58
CA LYS A 427 -2.61 9.82 -17.75
C LYS A 427 -2.24 9.86 -16.27
N LEU A 428 -2.88 10.77 -15.53
CA LEU A 428 -2.84 10.86 -14.08
C LEU A 428 -4.24 10.67 -13.52
N ILE A 429 -4.39 9.75 -12.58
CA ILE A 429 -5.65 9.49 -11.89
C ILE A 429 -5.49 9.92 -10.44
N VAL A 430 -6.41 10.77 -9.97
CA VAL A 430 -6.40 11.34 -8.62
C VAL A 430 -7.75 11.11 -7.97
N ALA A 431 -7.77 10.38 -6.86
CA ALA A 431 -8.98 10.12 -6.09
C ALA A 431 -9.00 10.96 -4.79
N GLY A 432 -10.18 11.32 -4.32
CA GLY A 432 -10.38 12.08 -3.08
C GLY A 432 -11.84 12.00 -2.59
N TYR A 433 -12.16 12.72 -1.53
CA TYR A 433 -13.45 12.58 -0.82
C TYR A 433 -14.71 12.96 -1.64
N ASN A 434 -14.58 13.62 -2.80
CA ASN A 434 -15.74 13.99 -3.61
C ASN A 434 -15.71 13.37 -5.01
N SER A 435 -14.56 12.92 -5.48
CA SER A 435 -14.43 12.41 -6.85
C SER A 435 -13.12 11.68 -7.08
N ILE A 436 -13.12 10.89 -8.16
CA ILE A 436 -11.92 10.49 -8.88
C ILE A 436 -11.86 11.27 -10.20
N ARG A 437 -10.67 11.73 -10.56
CA ARG A 437 -10.40 12.59 -11.74
C ARG A 437 -9.35 11.96 -12.61
N LEU A 438 -9.53 12.05 -13.91
CA LEU A 438 -8.62 11.60 -14.95
C LEU A 438 -8.04 12.81 -15.69
N TYR A 439 -6.72 12.93 -15.68
CA TYR A 439 -6.00 14.00 -16.38
C TYR A 439 -5.12 13.41 -17.48
N GLU A 440 -4.97 14.15 -18.56
CA GLU A 440 -3.85 14.00 -19.48
C GLU A 440 -2.73 14.94 -19.05
N VAL A 441 -1.51 14.40 -18.92
CA VAL A 441 -0.36 15.12 -18.36
C VAL A 441 0.83 15.07 -19.29
N SER A 442 1.41 16.24 -19.53
CA SER A 442 2.71 16.42 -20.16
C SER A 442 3.53 17.47 -19.40
N GLN A 443 4.81 17.63 -19.74
CA GLN A 443 5.63 18.71 -19.16
C GLN A 443 5.09 20.12 -19.39
N LYS A 444 4.25 20.33 -20.41
CA LYS A 444 3.75 21.64 -20.82
C LYS A 444 2.28 21.86 -20.51
N ARG A 445 1.52 20.80 -20.29
CA ARG A 445 0.06 20.89 -20.20
C ARG A 445 -0.49 19.79 -19.31
N VAL A 446 -1.44 20.17 -18.44
CA VAL A 446 -2.27 19.25 -17.65
C VAL A 446 -3.72 19.58 -17.97
N VAL A 447 -4.49 18.58 -18.36
CA VAL A 447 -5.89 18.76 -18.81
C VAL A 447 -6.75 17.75 -18.10
N LEU A 448 -7.80 18.20 -17.43
CA LEU A 448 -8.84 17.32 -16.90
C LEU A 448 -9.62 16.75 -18.09
N LEU A 449 -9.63 15.42 -18.20
CA LEU A 449 -10.38 14.71 -19.25
C LEU A 449 -11.77 14.33 -18.77
N ASP A 450 -11.85 13.75 -17.55
CA ASP A 450 -13.11 13.27 -17.02
C ASP A 450 -13.09 13.22 -15.48
N LYS A 451 -14.28 13.05 -14.89
CA LYS A 451 -14.50 13.03 -13.45
C LYS A 451 -15.70 12.16 -13.09
N PHE A 452 -15.51 11.25 -12.12
CA PHE A 452 -16.59 10.48 -11.52
C PHE A 452 -16.79 10.87 -10.05
N ASN A 453 -18.03 11.16 -9.64
CA ASN A 453 -18.34 11.66 -8.30
C ASN A 453 -18.67 10.50 -7.34
N ALA A 454 -17.82 10.29 -6.36
CA ALA A 454 -18.02 9.44 -5.18
C ALA A 454 -16.93 9.75 -4.15
N GLU A 455 -17.01 9.17 -2.95
CA GLU A 455 -16.10 9.42 -1.85
C GLU A 455 -14.99 8.36 -1.82
N PHE A 456 -13.72 8.76 -2.01
CA PHE A 456 -12.59 7.84 -2.09
C PHE A 456 -11.49 8.19 -1.08
N GLU A 457 -11.03 7.18 -0.35
CA GLU A 457 -9.77 7.14 0.40
C GLU A 457 -8.79 6.15 -0.24
N SER A 458 -9.31 5.17 -0.97
CA SER A 458 -8.53 4.11 -1.62
C SER A 458 -7.67 4.64 -2.75
N THR A 459 -6.58 3.94 -3.01
CA THR A 459 -5.74 4.13 -4.19
C THR A 459 -6.29 3.29 -5.35
N PRO A 460 -6.51 3.86 -6.55
CA PRO A 460 -6.97 3.10 -7.70
C PRO A 460 -5.87 2.19 -8.27
N VAL A 461 -6.28 1.15 -9.01
CA VAL A 461 -5.42 0.36 -9.89
C VAL A 461 -6.02 0.30 -11.29
N VAL A 462 -5.17 0.25 -12.32
CA VAL A 462 -5.60 0.27 -13.72
C VAL A 462 -5.17 -0.99 -14.45
N HIS A 463 -6.08 -1.57 -15.19
CA HIS A 463 -5.78 -2.68 -16.10
C HIS A 463 -6.71 -2.64 -17.32
N ASN A 464 -6.12 -2.73 -18.51
CA ASN A 464 -6.84 -2.79 -19.79
C ASN A 464 -7.96 -1.75 -19.92
N LYS A 465 -7.63 -0.45 -19.77
CA LYS A 465 -8.55 0.69 -19.85
C LYS A 465 -9.69 0.67 -18.81
N ARG A 466 -9.50 -0.03 -17.71
CA ARG A 466 -10.42 -0.03 -16.58
C ARG A 466 -9.72 0.41 -15.31
N VAL A 467 -10.39 1.24 -14.54
CA VAL A 467 -9.99 1.70 -13.20
C VAL A 467 -10.81 0.96 -12.17
N TYR A 468 -10.14 0.29 -11.26
CA TYR A 468 -10.75 -0.44 -10.15
C TYR A 468 -10.46 0.29 -8.86
N ILE A 469 -11.50 0.68 -8.12
CA ILE A 469 -11.36 1.46 -6.90
C ILE A 469 -12.50 1.20 -5.91
N ALA A 470 -12.17 1.11 -4.62
CA ALA A 470 -13.14 1.03 -3.55
C ALA A 470 -13.51 2.43 -3.03
N SER A 471 -14.73 2.60 -2.55
CA SER A 471 -15.27 3.87 -2.08
C SER A 471 -15.76 3.78 -0.63
N ARG A 472 -15.76 4.92 0.06
CA ARG A 472 -16.31 5.11 1.41
C ARG A 472 -17.84 5.09 1.45
N ASN A 473 -18.50 5.22 0.29
CA ASN A 473 -19.96 5.09 0.20
C ASN A 473 -20.48 3.63 0.27
N GLY A 474 -19.59 2.67 0.43
CA GLY A 474 -19.93 1.25 0.53
C GLY A 474 -19.69 0.45 -0.75
N ASN A 475 -19.42 1.09 -1.88
CA ASN A 475 -19.30 0.43 -3.18
C ASN A 475 -17.84 0.26 -3.61
N PHE A 476 -17.63 -0.74 -4.45
CA PHE A 476 -16.47 -0.90 -5.31
C PHE A 476 -16.88 -0.56 -6.73
N TYR A 477 -16.08 0.20 -7.44
CA TYR A 477 -16.36 0.63 -8.81
C TYR A 477 -15.35 0.08 -9.80
N CYS A 478 -15.87 -0.32 -10.97
CA CYS A 478 -15.12 -0.45 -12.21
C CYS A 478 -15.53 0.69 -13.11
N LEU A 479 -14.58 1.56 -13.46
CA LEU A 479 -14.78 2.72 -14.30
C LEU A 479 -13.92 2.60 -15.56
N GLY A 480 -14.34 3.21 -16.68
CA GLY A 480 -13.56 3.21 -17.92
C GLY A 480 -14.39 3.47 -19.17
N ASP A 481 -13.80 3.07 -20.32
CA ASP A 481 -14.43 3.25 -21.64
C ASP A 481 -15.53 2.20 -21.88
#